data_fa0226302071a0d338fecdf9b2158015
#
_entry.id   fa0226302071a0d338fecdf9b2158015
#
_cell.length_a   1.000
_cell.length_b   1.000
_cell.length_c   1.000
_cell.angle_alpha   90.00
_cell.angle_beta   90.00
_cell.angle_gamma   90.00
#
_symmetry.space_group_name_H-M   'P 1'
#
loop_
_entity.id
_entity.type
_entity.pdbx_description
1 polymer ?
#
loop_
_entity_poly.entity_id
_entity_poly.type
_entity_poly.pdbx_seq_one_letter_code
_entity_poly.pdbx_strand_id
1 'polypeptide(L)'
;METPSVVKLFESFKNPNIPLIDGELTYATLHAMHKLLNSNAASVATNLGCGTLGHLCLTLSSTVYSTLLTKRVVPPINPVSTPVIPAGATKPEAASIRYAHDAATLAFNTFSNIDRALRQKLLGAVEDTFLRVNHKPHSRYSGSSTLDLLTHLYETYAVISNANWIANKNRFCEPY
;
A
#
# COMPACT_ATOMS: atom_id res chain seq x y z
N MET A 1 14.33 5.98 -17.73
CA MET A 1 13.46 4.88 -17.26
C MET A 1 12.04 5.42 -17.23
N GLU A 2 11.08 4.69 -17.78
CA GLU A 2 9.67 5.10 -17.74
C GLU A 2 9.01 4.67 -16.43
N THR A 3 8.13 5.52 -15.90
CA THR A 3 7.27 5.15 -14.75
C THR A 3 6.32 4.05 -15.17
N PRO A 4 6.26 2.90 -14.48
CA PRO A 4 5.31 1.85 -14.82
C PRO A 4 3.88 2.35 -14.66
N SER A 5 3.05 2.16 -15.69
CA SER A 5 1.63 2.46 -15.61
C SER A 5 0.92 1.49 -14.65
N VAL A 6 -0.24 1.90 -14.10
CA VAL A 6 -1.04 1.06 -13.21
C VAL A 6 -1.43 -0.27 -13.88
N VAL A 7 -1.69 -0.25 -15.19
CA VAL A 7 -2.01 -1.47 -15.97
C VAL A 7 -0.83 -2.44 -16.00
N LYS A 8 0.37 -1.95 -16.30
CA LYS A 8 1.60 -2.77 -16.28
C LYS A 8 1.91 -3.33 -14.89
N LEU A 9 1.58 -2.57 -13.82
CA LEU A 9 1.72 -3.05 -12.44
C LEU A 9 0.77 -4.20 -12.14
N PHE A 10 -0.49 -4.17 -12.64
CA PHE A 10 -1.41 -5.30 -12.48
C PHE A 10 -0.89 -6.59 -13.10
N GLU A 11 -0.23 -6.51 -14.25
CA GLU A 11 0.39 -7.65 -14.91
C GLU A 11 1.60 -8.21 -14.14
N SER A 12 2.31 -7.33 -13.42
CA SER A 12 3.48 -7.71 -12.62
C SER A 12 3.15 -8.23 -11.22
N PHE A 13 1.91 -8.06 -10.75
CA PHE A 13 1.49 -8.54 -9.45
C PHE A 13 1.43 -10.07 -9.40
N LYS A 14 1.97 -10.64 -8.31
CA LYS A 14 1.94 -12.08 -8.08
C LYS A 14 0.51 -12.63 -7.99
N ASN A 15 -0.41 -11.82 -7.44
CA ASN A 15 -1.84 -12.15 -7.28
C ASN A 15 -2.67 -11.09 -8.03
N PRO A 16 -2.80 -11.20 -9.37
CA PRO A 16 -3.53 -10.23 -10.17
C PRO A 16 -5.03 -10.21 -9.85
N ASN A 17 -5.57 -11.35 -9.41
CA ASN A 17 -6.97 -11.49 -9.02
C ASN A 17 -7.05 -11.69 -7.50
N ILE A 18 -7.58 -10.70 -6.81
CA ILE A 18 -7.98 -10.82 -5.40
C ILE A 18 -9.49 -11.11 -5.42
N PRO A 19 -9.94 -12.24 -4.83
CA PRO A 19 -11.36 -12.58 -4.83
C PRO A 19 -12.18 -11.55 -4.05
N LEU A 20 -13.39 -11.27 -4.53
CA LEU A 20 -14.36 -10.48 -3.80
C LEU A 20 -14.70 -11.21 -2.49
N ILE A 21 -14.70 -10.48 -1.40
CA ILE A 21 -15.19 -11.00 -0.12
C ILE A 21 -16.72 -10.95 -0.17
N ASP A 22 -17.32 -12.12 -0.26
CA ASP A 22 -18.76 -12.29 -0.26
C ASP A 22 -19.28 -12.41 1.18
N GLY A 23 -20.29 -11.63 1.52
CA GLY A 23 -20.94 -11.61 2.83
C GLY A 23 -20.20 -10.77 3.88
N GLU A 24 -20.19 -11.25 5.12
CA GLU A 24 -19.71 -10.49 6.27
C GLU A 24 -18.18 -10.37 6.31
N LEU A 25 -17.70 -9.15 6.54
CA LEU A 25 -16.28 -8.91 6.78
C LEU A 25 -15.87 -9.39 8.18
N THR A 26 -14.94 -10.34 8.21
CA THR A 26 -14.36 -10.86 9.43
C THR A 26 -12.86 -10.63 9.45
N TYR A 27 -12.23 -10.75 10.62
CA TYR A 27 -10.77 -10.72 10.72
C TYR A 27 -10.09 -11.71 9.76
N ALA A 28 -10.64 -12.93 9.63
CA ALA A 28 -10.06 -13.99 8.80
C ALA A 28 -10.10 -13.63 7.31
N THR A 29 -11.24 -13.13 6.81
CA THR A 29 -11.41 -12.72 5.41
C THR A 29 -10.55 -11.51 5.06
N LEU A 30 -10.51 -10.50 5.95
CA LEU A 30 -9.66 -9.32 5.81
C LEU A 30 -8.18 -9.70 5.83
N HIS A 31 -7.77 -10.60 6.73
CA HIS A 31 -6.39 -11.05 6.83
C HIS A 31 -5.95 -11.84 5.58
N ALA A 32 -6.81 -12.69 5.03
CA ALA A 32 -6.54 -13.41 3.78
C ALA A 32 -6.34 -12.42 2.60
N MET A 33 -7.23 -11.46 2.42
CA MET A 33 -7.10 -10.40 1.42
C MET A 33 -5.81 -9.57 1.63
N HIS A 34 -5.54 -9.16 2.86
CA HIS A 34 -4.35 -8.37 3.20
C HIS A 34 -3.04 -9.12 2.86
N LYS A 35 -2.98 -10.44 3.08
CA LYS A 35 -1.83 -11.27 2.65
C LYS A 35 -1.60 -11.20 1.14
N LEU A 36 -2.66 -11.21 0.33
CA LEU A 36 -2.56 -11.09 -1.13
C LEU A 36 -2.06 -9.69 -1.53
N LEU A 37 -2.56 -8.63 -0.89
CA LEU A 37 -2.07 -7.27 -1.11
C LEU A 37 -0.58 -7.12 -0.73
N ASN A 38 -0.16 -7.68 0.40
CA ASN A 38 1.24 -7.71 0.82
C ASN A 38 2.13 -8.44 -0.19
N SER A 39 1.66 -9.59 -0.68
CA SER A 39 2.36 -10.36 -1.72
C SER A 39 2.52 -9.56 -3.02
N ASN A 40 1.50 -8.80 -3.41
CA ASN A 40 1.55 -7.91 -4.57
C ASN A 40 2.52 -6.74 -4.34
N ALA A 41 2.47 -6.09 -3.18
CA ALA A 41 3.41 -5.03 -2.83
C ALA A 41 4.86 -5.51 -2.85
N ALA A 42 5.12 -6.72 -2.32
CA ALA A 42 6.45 -7.32 -2.29
C ALA A 42 6.94 -7.82 -3.67
N SER A 43 6.04 -8.06 -4.63
CA SER A 43 6.42 -8.54 -5.97
C SER A 43 7.05 -7.44 -6.84
N VAL A 44 6.86 -6.17 -6.49
CA VAL A 44 7.39 -5.05 -7.26
C VAL A 44 8.78 -4.68 -6.75
N ALA A 45 9.79 -4.78 -7.62
CA ALA A 45 11.16 -4.42 -7.29
C ALA A 45 11.28 -2.95 -6.89
N THR A 46 12.07 -2.67 -5.86
CA THR A 46 12.30 -1.32 -5.35
C THR A 46 13.68 -1.18 -4.71
N ASN A 47 14.20 0.04 -4.74
CA ASN A 47 15.41 0.43 -3.99
C ASN A 47 15.07 1.06 -2.63
N LEU A 48 13.79 1.14 -2.27
CA LEU A 48 13.35 1.66 -0.98
C LEU A 48 13.66 0.65 0.15
N GLY A 49 14.08 1.15 1.28
CA GLY A 49 14.37 0.32 2.45
C GLY A 49 15.46 -0.73 2.19
N CYS A 50 15.09 -2.01 2.34
CA CYS A 50 15.96 -3.15 2.06
C CYS A 50 15.71 -3.79 0.69
N GLY A 51 15.21 -3.05 -0.27
CA GLY A 51 14.93 -3.56 -1.61
C GLY A 51 13.55 -4.24 -1.72
N THR A 52 13.49 -5.57 -1.82
CA THR A 52 12.26 -6.32 -2.11
C THR A 52 11.07 -6.06 -1.18
N LEU A 53 11.31 -5.58 0.03
CA LEU A 53 10.26 -5.30 1.02
C LEU A 53 9.87 -3.81 1.08
N GLY A 54 10.47 -2.95 0.25
CA GLY A 54 10.29 -1.50 0.36
C GLY A 54 8.85 -1.01 0.18
N HIS A 55 8.05 -1.68 -0.66
CA HIS A 55 6.66 -1.28 -0.91
C HIS A 55 5.65 -1.85 0.11
N LEU A 56 6.06 -2.74 1.01
CA LEU A 56 5.20 -3.22 2.11
C LEU A 56 4.76 -2.12 3.06
N CYS A 57 5.46 -0.98 3.11
CA CYS A 57 5.02 0.20 3.85
C CYS A 57 3.70 0.80 3.35
N LEU A 58 3.23 0.41 2.16
CA LEU A 58 1.93 0.81 1.59
C LEU A 58 0.75 0.01 2.17
N THR A 59 1.04 -1.13 2.78
CA THR A 59 0.01 -2.07 3.28
C THR A 59 0.19 -2.40 4.75
N LEU A 60 1.36 -2.17 5.33
CA LEU A 60 1.65 -2.43 6.74
C LEU A 60 1.80 -1.14 7.52
N SER A 61 1.27 -1.13 8.75
CA SER A 61 1.51 -0.02 9.68
C SER A 61 3.00 0.16 9.96
N SER A 62 3.41 1.38 10.30
CA SER A 62 4.82 1.69 10.60
C SER A 62 5.39 0.82 11.71
N THR A 63 4.57 0.45 12.71
CA THR A 63 4.96 -0.44 13.81
C THR A 63 5.28 -1.84 13.31
N VAL A 64 4.39 -2.45 12.53
CA VAL A 64 4.59 -3.80 11.97
C VAL A 64 5.75 -3.78 10.96
N TYR A 65 5.80 -2.78 10.09
CA TYR A 65 6.85 -2.65 9.09
C TYR A 65 8.24 -2.52 9.72
N SER A 66 8.37 -1.81 10.84
CA SER A 66 9.65 -1.65 11.57
C SER A 66 10.19 -2.95 12.15
N THR A 67 9.34 -3.95 12.41
CA THR A 67 9.79 -5.27 12.86
C THR A 67 10.40 -6.12 11.74
N LEU A 68 10.08 -5.81 10.49
CA LEU A 68 10.57 -6.55 9.33
C LEU A 68 11.91 -6.02 8.80
N LEU A 69 12.19 -4.74 9.03
CA LEU A 69 13.34 -4.06 8.44
C LEU A 69 14.15 -3.32 9.50
N THR A 70 15.45 -3.46 9.42
CA THR A 70 16.39 -2.68 10.24
C THR A 70 16.51 -1.22 9.80
N LYS A 71 16.10 -0.90 8.57
CA LYS A 71 16.21 0.43 7.99
C LYS A 71 14.83 1.03 7.73
N ARG A 72 14.56 2.18 8.35
CA ARG A 72 13.28 2.90 8.15
C ARG A 72 13.15 3.34 6.68
N VAL A 73 12.03 3.00 6.06
CA VAL A 73 11.68 3.54 4.74
C VAL A 73 11.13 4.95 4.92
N VAL A 74 11.69 5.87 4.12
CA VAL A 74 11.13 7.22 3.95
C VAL A 74 10.39 7.21 2.62
N PRO A 75 9.05 7.37 2.62
CA PRO A 75 8.29 7.47 1.38
C PRO A 75 8.82 8.59 0.51
N PRO A 76 8.90 8.40 -0.82
CA PRO A 76 9.31 9.46 -1.73
C PRO A 76 8.37 10.66 -1.64
N ILE A 77 8.93 11.86 -1.57
CA ILE A 77 8.18 13.10 -1.56
C ILE A 77 8.03 13.59 -3.00
N ASN A 78 6.84 14.15 -3.32
CA ASN A 78 6.62 14.76 -4.63
C ASN A 78 7.60 15.93 -4.85
N PRO A 79 8.53 15.83 -5.81
CA PRO A 79 9.42 16.93 -6.08
C PRO A 79 8.66 18.09 -6.72
N VAL A 80 9.19 19.31 -6.59
CA VAL A 80 8.64 20.47 -7.31
C VAL A 80 8.68 20.25 -8.81
N SER A 81 7.76 20.87 -9.54
CA SER A 81 7.59 20.68 -10.99
C SER A 81 8.81 21.01 -11.85
N THR A 82 9.70 21.85 -11.36
CA THR A 82 10.94 22.22 -12.05
C THR A 82 12.11 22.28 -11.07
N PRO A 83 13.29 21.69 -11.43
CA PRO A 83 14.47 21.78 -10.58
C PRO A 83 15.04 23.21 -10.59
N VAL A 84 15.35 23.73 -9.42
CA VAL A 84 15.97 25.04 -9.28
C VAL A 84 17.48 24.88 -9.53
N ILE A 85 17.95 25.45 -10.63
CA ILE A 85 19.39 25.47 -10.99
C ILE A 85 19.96 26.81 -10.52
N PRO A 86 20.97 26.83 -9.65
CA PRO A 86 21.61 28.07 -9.18
C PRO A 86 22.19 28.88 -10.33
N ALA A 87 22.09 30.21 -10.24
CA ALA A 87 22.75 31.10 -11.18
C ALA A 87 24.28 30.89 -11.08
N GLY A 88 24.92 30.61 -12.24
CA GLY A 88 26.35 30.32 -12.28
C GLY A 88 26.74 28.84 -12.14
N ALA A 89 25.77 27.94 -12.03
CA ALA A 89 26.06 26.51 -12.05
C ALA A 89 26.72 26.09 -13.37
N THR A 90 27.74 25.27 -13.27
CA THR A 90 28.41 24.67 -14.44
C THR A 90 27.47 23.67 -15.15
N LYS A 91 27.78 23.37 -16.42
CA LYS A 91 27.00 22.37 -17.18
C LYS A 91 26.89 21.00 -16.47
N PRO A 92 27.98 20.42 -15.89
CA PRO A 92 27.90 19.18 -15.12
C PRO A 92 27.02 19.28 -13.87
N GLU A 93 27.12 20.38 -13.11
CA GLU A 93 26.29 20.62 -11.93
C GLU A 93 24.79 20.73 -12.31
N ALA A 94 24.47 21.50 -13.33
CA ALA A 94 23.10 21.60 -13.83
C ALA A 94 22.55 20.25 -14.31
N ALA A 95 23.37 19.44 -14.98
CA ALA A 95 23.00 18.09 -15.40
C ALA A 95 22.76 17.16 -14.20
N SER A 96 23.60 17.23 -13.17
CA SER A 96 23.45 16.45 -11.93
C SER A 96 22.15 16.79 -11.19
N ILE A 97 21.81 18.08 -11.08
CA ILE A 97 20.58 18.55 -10.44
C ILE A 97 19.33 18.04 -11.20
N ARG A 98 19.35 18.11 -12.55
CA ARG A 98 18.25 17.57 -13.37
C ARG A 98 18.11 16.06 -13.19
N TYR A 99 19.21 15.33 -13.25
CA TYR A 99 19.20 13.87 -13.05
C TYR A 99 18.65 13.47 -11.67
N ALA A 100 19.07 14.15 -10.60
CA ALA A 100 18.56 13.92 -9.26
C ALA A 100 17.05 14.20 -9.16
N HIS A 101 16.58 15.30 -9.77
CA HIS A 101 15.17 15.64 -9.85
C HIS A 101 14.34 14.59 -10.61
N ASP A 102 14.83 14.15 -11.78
CA ASP A 102 14.15 13.14 -12.60
C ASP A 102 14.08 11.79 -11.86
N ALA A 103 15.17 11.41 -11.17
CA ALA A 103 15.18 10.21 -10.34
C ALA A 103 14.20 10.28 -9.16
N ALA A 104 14.11 11.43 -8.49
CA ALA A 104 13.13 11.65 -7.42
C ALA A 104 11.69 11.62 -7.94
N THR A 105 11.44 12.24 -9.10
CA THR A 105 10.13 12.22 -9.78
C THR A 105 9.71 10.80 -10.15
N LEU A 106 10.63 10.02 -10.72
CA LEU A 106 10.41 8.62 -11.06
C LEU A 106 10.07 7.79 -9.82
N ALA A 107 10.84 7.95 -8.74
CA ALA A 107 10.62 7.24 -7.49
C ALA A 107 9.25 7.56 -6.88
N PHE A 108 8.87 8.84 -6.82
CA PHE A 108 7.56 9.28 -6.33
C PHE A 108 6.41 8.74 -7.18
N ASN A 109 6.49 8.88 -8.49
CA ASN A 109 5.45 8.41 -9.40
C ASN A 109 5.29 6.88 -9.35
N THR A 110 6.39 6.14 -9.27
CA THR A 110 6.36 4.69 -9.13
C THR A 110 5.67 4.28 -7.83
N PHE A 111 6.08 4.87 -6.71
CA PHE A 111 5.49 4.60 -5.40
C PHE A 111 3.98 4.91 -5.37
N SER A 112 3.59 6.07 -5.90
CA SER A 112 2.19 6.50 -5.98
C SER A 112 1.34 5.60 -6.89
N ASN A 113 1.90 5.14 -8.01
CA ASN A 113 1.20 4.23 -8.92
C ASN A 113 1.01 2.84 -8.31
N ILE A 114 1.97 2.36 -7.49
CA ILE A 114 1.84 1.10 -6.76
C ILE A 114 0.74 1.22 -5.70
N ASP A 115 0.73 2.29 -4.90
CA ASP A 115 -0.37 2.53 -3.94
C ASP A 115 -1.72 2.55 -4.65
N ARG A 116 -1.81 3.28 -5.77
CA ARG A 116 -3.03 3.34 -6.57
C ARG A 116 -3.46 1.98 -7.10
N ALA A 117 -2.51 1.16 -7.57
CA ALA A 117 -2.78 -0.18 -8.06
C ALA A 117 -3.27 -1.12 -6.93
N LEU A 118 -2.61 -1.10 -5.77
CA LEU A 118 -3.02 -1.88 -4.60
C LEU A 118 -4.40 -1.46 -4.10
N ARG A 119 -4.65 -0.14 -4.03
CA ARG A 119 -5.97 0.41 -3.66
C ARG A 119 -7.08 -0.05 -4.61
N GLN A 120 -6.84 -0.05 -5.91
CA GLN A 120 -7.83 -0.56 -6.87
C GLN A 120 -8.11 -2.05 -6.67
N LYS A 121 -7.09 -2.86 -6.32
CA LYS A 121 -7.30 -4.27 -5.97
C LYS A 121 -8.10 -4.45 -4.69
N LEU A 122 -7.84 -3.64 -3.66
CA LEU A 122 -8.63 -3.62 -2.43
C LEU A 122 -10.09 -3.25 -2.71
N LEU A 123 -10.32 -2.17 -3.46
CA LEU A 123 -11.67 -1.71 -3.82
C LEU A 123 -12.44 -2.73 -4.67
N GLY A 124 -11.76 -3.55 -5.46
CA GLY A 124 -12.37 -4.65 -6.21
C GLY A 124 -12.66 -5.90 -5.37
N ALA A 125 -12.06 -6.02 -4.19
CA ALA A 125 -12.20 -7.16 -3.29
C ALA A 125 -13.20 -6.92 -2.14
N VAL A 126 -13.62 -5.68 -1.92
CA VAL A 126 -14.51 -5.28 -0.82
C VAL A 126 -15.67 -4.47 -1.38
N GLU A 127 -16.89 -4.76 -0.93
CA GLU A 127 -18.05 -3.97 -1.32
C GLU A 127 -17.96 -2.51 -0.84
N ASP A 128 -18.44 -1.58 -1.67
CA ASP A 128 -18.46 -0.13 -1.38
C ASP A 128 -19.16 0.22 -0.06
N THR A 129 -20.11 -0.61 0.38
CA THR A 129 -20.85 -0.44 1.64
C THR A 129 -19.93 -0.39 2.85
N PHE A 130 -18.87 -1.20 2.87
CA PHE A 130 -17.89 -1.28 3.97
C PHE A 130 -16.90 -0.10 3.99
N LEU A 131 -16.78 0.61 2.88
CA LEU A 131 -15.84 1.72 2.71
C LEU A 131 -16.53 3.09 2.64
N ARG A 132 -17.86 3.13 2.84
CA ARG A 132 -18.69 4.34 2.65
C ARG A 132 -18.19 5.56 3.44
N VAL A 133 -17.64 5.35 4.63
CA VAL A 133 -17.09 6.44 5.48
C VAL A 133 -15.89 7.13 4.83
N ASN A 134 -15.08 6.39 4.07
CA ASN A 134 -13.91 6.91 3.36
C ASN A 134 -14.23 7.50 1.98
N HIS A 135 -15.49 7.34 1.52
CA HIS A 135 -15.95 7.84 0.23
C HIS A 135 -16.17 9.36 0.27
N LYS A 136 -15.42 10.09 -0.55
CA LYS A 136 -15.59 11.54 -0.73
C LYS A 136 -16.43 11.82 -1.98
N PRO A 137 -17.40 12.78 -1.93
CA PRO A 137 -18.35 13.00 -3.03
C PRO A 137 -17.70 13.24 -4.41
N HIS A 138 -16.58 13.97 -4.44
CA HIS A 138 -15.94 14.37 -5.70
C HIS A 138 -14.71 13.54 -6.07
N SER A 139 -14.03 12.96 -5.11
CA SER A 139 -12.76 12.24 -5.31
C SER A 139 -12.84 10.75 -5.02
N ARG A 140 -14.02 10.26 -4.61
CA ARG A 140 -14.23 8.89 -4.13
C ARG A 140 -13.15 8.50 -3.12
N TYR A 141 -12.33 7.51 -3.44
CA TYR A 141 -11.25 7.00 -2.58
C TYR A 141 -9.85 7.53 -2.97
N SER A 142 -9.75 8.47 -3.93
CA SER A 142 -8.44 8.90 -4.45
C SER A 142 -7.58 9.66 -3.42
N GLY A 143 -8.20 10.21 -2.38
CA GLY A 143 -7.51 10.92 -1.30
C GLY A 143 -7.10 10.03 -0.12
N SER A 144 -7.42 8.73 -0.14
CA SER A 144 -7.06 7.76 0.91
C SER A 144 -5.98 6.83 0.37
N SER A 145 -4.96 6.51 1.16
CA SER A 145 -3.98 5.49 0.81
C SER A 145 -4.56 4.08 0.96
N THR A 146 -3.91 3.07 0.41
CA THR A 146 -4.26 1.67 0.64
C THR A 146 -4.23 1.33 2.13
N LEU A 147 -3.22 1.84 2.85
CA LEU A 147 -3.08 1.62 4.29
C LEU A 147 -4.24 2.25 5.09
N ASP A 148 -4.69 3.46 4.73
CA ASP A 148 -5.83 4.11 5.41
C ASP A 148 -7.11 3.27 5.28
N LEU A 149 -7.37 2.73 4.08
CA LEU A 149 -8.53 1.88 3.84
C LEU A 149 -8.43 0.55 4.61
N LEU A 150 -7.25 -0.08 4.62
CA LEU A 150 -7.00 -1.30 5.41
C LEU A 150 -7.20 -1.03 6.91
N THR A 151 -6.65 0.06 7.43
CA THR A 151 -6.78 0.44 8.83
C THR A 151 -8.25 0.61 9.20
N HIS A 152 -9.02 1.34 8.38
CA HIS A 152 -10.45 1.49 8.60
C HIS A 152 -11.20 0.14 8.64
N LEU A 153 -10.90 -0.75 7.69
CA LEU A 153 -11.54 -2.07 7.64
C LEU A 153 -11.23 -2.91 8.89
N TYR A 154 -9.96 -2.90 9.34
CA TYR A 154 -9.59 -3.63 10.54
C TYR A 154 -10.20 -3.03 11.82
N GLU A 155 -10.20 -1.72 11.97
CA GLU A 155 -10.76 -1.03 13.14
C GLU A 155 -12.29 -1.18 13.23
N THR A 156 -12.97 -1.24 12.08
CA THR A 156 -14.43 -1.27 12.05
C THR A 156 -14.98 -2.69 12.09
N TYR A 157 -14.38 -3.62 11.33
CA TYR A 157 -14.97 -4.94 11.06
C TYR A 157 -14.17 -6.12 11.60
N ALA A 158 -12.87 -5.95 11.89
CA ALA A 158 -12.06 -7.03 12.44
C ALA A 158 -12.07 -7.12 13.97
N VAL A 159 -12.95 -6.40 14.63
CA VAL A 159 -13.10 -6.48 16.08
C VAL A 159 -13.63 -7.85 16.44
N ILE A 160 -12.84 -8.62 17.19
CA ILE A 160 -13.26 -9.92 17.71
C ILE A 160 -14.40 -9.65 18.70
N SER A 161 -15.63 -10.03 18.34
CA SER A 161 -16.74 -9.92 19.26
C SER A 161 -16.48 -10.78 20.51
N ASN A 162 -16.99 -10.36 21.68
CA ASN A 162 -16.89 -11.14 22.90
C ASN A 162 -17.44 -12.57 22.72
N ALA A 163 -18.45 -12.75 21.86
CA ALA A 163 -18.99 -14.06 21.52
C ALA A 163 -17.97 -14.95 20.79
N ASN A 164 -17.25 -14.41 19.82
CA ASN A 164 -16.19 -15.13 19.10
C ASN A 164 -14.99 -15.44 20.01
N TRP A 165 -14.66 -14.52 20.93
CA TRP A 165 -13.62 -14.77 21.92
C TRP A 165 -13.97 -15.92 22.87
N ILE A 166 -15.23 -15.95 23.39
CA ILE A 166 -15.74 -17.03 24.25
C ILE A 166 -15.78 -18.34 23.48
N ALA A 167 -16.26 -18.35 22.23
CA ALA A 167 -16.30 -19.56 21.40
C ALA A 167 -14.91 -20.13 21.14
N ASN A 168 -13.91 -19.29 20.84
CA ASN A 168 -12.53 -19.72 20.67
C ASN A 168 -11.93 -20.24 21.98
N LYS A 169 -12.19 -19.57 23.11
CA LYS A 169 -11.75 -20.04 24.44
C LYS A 169 -12.32 -21.42 24.77
N ASN A 170 -13.60 -21.63 24.50
CA ASN A 170 -14.25 -22.93 24.76
C ASN A 170 -13.64 -24.05 23.89
N ARG A 171 -13.33 -23.78 22.61
CA ARG A 171 -12.64 -24.76 21.74
C ARG A 171 -11.24 -25.13 22.23
N PHE A 172 -10.50 -24.20 22.87
CA PHE A 172 -9.20 -24.49 23.47
C PHE A 172 -9.30 -25.27 24.80
N CYS A 173 -10.45 -25.22 25.45
CA CYS A 173 -10.71 -25.92 26.73
C CYS A 173 -11.38 -27.29 26.54
N GLU A 174 -11.75 -27.69 25.32
CA GLU A 174 -12.29 -29.02 25.04
C GLU A 174 -11.16 -30.06 25.17
N PRO A 175 -11.32 -31.08 26.02
CA PRO A 175 -10.33 -32.15 26.13
C PRO A 175 -10.26 -32.94 24.81
N TYR A 176 -9.05 -33.30 24.42
CA TYR A 176 -8.79 -34.18 23.30
C TYR A 176 -9.34 -35.58 23.52
#